data_4373de5c08d641dc9ce59aa8c2abea23
#
_entry.id   4373de5c08d641dc9ce59aa8c2abea23
#
_cell.length_a   1.000
_cell.length_b   1.000
_cell.length_c   1.000
_cell.angle_alpha   90.00
_cell.angle_beta   90.00
_cell.angle_gamma   90.00
#
_symmetry.space_group_name_H-M   'P 1'
#
loop_
_entity.id
_entity.type
_entity.pdbx_description
1 polymer ?
#
loop_
_entity_poly.entity_id
_entity_poly.type
_entity_poly.pdbx_seq_one_letter_code
_entity_poly.pdbx_strand_id
1 'polypeptide(L)'
;MLRRSLLVTVAGWGFFVWMLVASASPAFAQGRIDELALDRWKLLREAERHQLNVAEKYYREQQFKIALGEYEKFVTLYEKSEGASFAQFKWAICQIHLKKINTAISDGFQTVIDYWPESDEAPKAAYYIGRCYKETGEVKKAKKAYQQVVSKYAESLAAIYSLSDLIDVSVVEEDVEARIAVWRKLVFDLKRTPGDAASLCNQASIQLSQHYFKAGNPTDGVASLATTWKDNQLPYYVWAYCRTPIGELAAEPKTKDLANKTADGCAAAIREKIPTDLTKEEDKKNAREWSYYVADIHAYSQREDKVIEAYQAILKQYGQEDATLQRFGDWYKTIKKFDEARKLYNQFTVRPEGLGQVAYSFRQQQKWDEAVTFYKQAAGLDANNLAKWNGEIGQTYREAHRWKEAVDAFQENLKIDSANTEKWLWLIAHTHKEGGQYKEAIGVFRQCTNFPENTKEMAVCHRALKEWNEAVILYNQVTSHAPSAPWALYQIAATREAAGEKEKAIQAFQLVCKKFPKDGHAAQAHAHLQSFYKINVTLGGAAEE
;
A
#
# COMPACT_ATOMS: atom_id res chain seq x y z
N MET A 1 50.46 3.68 9.84
CA MET A 1 49.75 3.51 11.13
C MET A 1 48.33 3.97 10.96
N LEU A 2 47.40 3.18 11.50
CA LEU A 2 45.93 3.38 11.50
C LEU A 2 45.19 3.18 10.18
N ARG A 3 44.83 1.91 9.95
CA ARG A 3 43.75 1.43 9.08
C ARG A 3 42.40 1.90 9.69
N ARG A 4 41.62 2.66 8.93
CA ARG A 4 40.18 2.83 9.17
C ARG A 4 39.44 1.94 8.19
N SER A 5 38.86 0.88 8.70
CA SER A 5 37.90 0.02 8.03
C SER A 5 36.61 0.83 7.80
N LEU A 6 36.25 1.06 6.53
CA LEU A 6 34.92 1.50 6.15
C LEU A 6 33.98 0.29 6.23
N LEU A 7 33.15 0.27 7.24
CA LEU A 7 31.91 -0.53 7.26
C LEU A 7 30.92 0.15 6.31
N VAL A 8 30.71 -0.47 5.16
CA VAL A 8 29.57 -0.15 4.28
C VAL A 8 28.37 -0.83 4.90
N THR A 9 27.59 -0.07 5.68
CA THR A 9 26.23 -0.46 6.07
C THR A 9 25.35 -0.31 4.85
N VAL A 10 24.96 -1.45 4.28
CA VAL A 10 23.82 -1.54 3.36
C VAL A 10 22.58 -1.26 4.20
N ALA A 11 22.16 -0.01 4.21
CA ALA A 11 20.86 0.38 4.73
C ALA A 11 19.80 -0.16 3.77
N GLY A 12 19.32 -1.37 4.05
CA GLY A 12 18.05 -1.85 3.51
C GLY A 12 16.96 -0.88 3.94
N TRP A 13 16.34 -0.21 2.99
CA TRP A 13 15.13 0.56 3.20
C TRP A 13 13.98 -0.40 3.49
N GLY A 14 13.96 -0.90 4.72
CA GLY A 14 12.75 -1.36 5.34
C GLY A 14 11.95 -0.11 5.70
N PHE A 15 11.06 0.33 4.82
CA PHE A 15 9.94 1.17 5.22
C PHE A 15 9.13 0.35 6.22
N PHE A 16 9.47 0.45 7.50
CA PHE A 16 8.52 0.29 8.58
C PHE A 16 7.52 1.44 8.40
N VAL A 17 6.54 1.21 7.53
CA VAL A 17 5.27 1.87 7.67
C VAL A 17 4.68 1.31 8.96
N TRP A 18 5.04 1.92 10.07
CA TRP A 18 4.13 2.07 11.17
C TRP A 18 2.93 2.81 10.55
N MET A 19 2.03 2.07 9.89
CA MET A 19 0.66 2.49 9.91
C MET A 19 0.32 2.54 11.41
N LEU A 20 0.41 3.73 11.98
CA LEU A 20 -0.66 4.19 12.83
C LEU A 20 -1.92 3.83 12.03
N VAL A 21 -2.48 2.67 12.32
CA VAL A 21 -3.90 2.46 12.16
C VAL A 21 -4.47 3.43 13.19
N ALA A 22 -4.48 4.73 12.80
CA ALA A 22 -5.54 5.57 13.24
C ALA A 22 -6.76 4.70 12.93
N SER A 23 -7.40 4.18 13.97
CA SER A 23 -8.70 3.61 13.90
C SER A 23 -9.56 4.68 13.24
N ALA A 24 -9.55 4.72 11.92
CA ALA A 24 -10.64 5.26 11.16
C ALA A 24 -11.78 4.34 11.61
N SER A 25 -12.44 4.74 12.68
CA SER A 25 -13.76 4.22 13.00
C SER A 25 -14.47 4.19 11.67
N PRO A 26 -14.91 3.04 11.17
CA PRO A 26 -15.43 2.97 9.82
C PRO A 26 -16.68 3.86 9.79
N ALA A 27 -16.50 5.09 9.31
CA ALA A 27 -17.60 6.06 9.15
C ALA A 27 -18.73 5.47 8.28
N PHE A 28 -18.40 4.47 7.48
CA PHE A 28 -19.33 3.71 6.65
C PHE A 28 -20.13 2.64 7.40
N ALA A 29 -19.60 2.06 8.48
CA ALA A 29 -20.32 1.09 9.29
C ALA A 29 -21.38 1.74 10.19
N GLN A 30 -21.19 3.00 10.56
CA GLN A 30 -22.15 3.74 11.38
C GLN A 30 -23.51 3.91 10.69
N GLY A 31 -23.55 4.12 9.36
CA GLY A 31 -24.80 4.33 8.63
C GLY A 31 -25.80 3.17 8.78
N ARG A 32 -25.36 1.91 8.77
CA ARG A 32 -26.25 0.74 8.86
C ARG A 32 -26.74 0.43 10.26
N ILE A 33 -25.93 0.69 11.28
CA ILE A 33 -26.35 0.54 12.68
C ILE A 33 -27.39 1.59 13.09
N ASP A 34 -27.30 2.79 12.53
CA ASP A 34 -28.06 3.96 12.92
C ASP A 34 -29.32 4.19 12.07
N GLU A 35 -29.68 3.24 11.21
CA GLU A 35 -30.84 3.33 10.33
C GLU A 35 -32.00 2.46 10.84
N LEU A 36 -33.23 2.96 10.62
CA LEU A 36 -34.44 2.18 10.84
C LEU A 36 -34.64 1.21 9.67
N ALA A 37 -34.87 -0.07 9.96
CA ALA A 37 -35.12 -1.07 8.94
C ALA A 37 -36.36 -0.73 8.08
N LEU A 38 -36.27 -0.99 6.77
CA LEU A 38 -37.30 -0.58 5.79
C LEU A 38 -38.67 -1.25 6.05
N ASP A 39 -38.69 -2.46 6.53
CA ASP A 39 -39.88 -3.19 6.91
C ASP A 39 -40.59 -2.54 8.11
N ARG A 40 -39.85 -2.14 9.13
CA ARG A 40 -40.39 -1.38 10.28
C ARG A 40 -40.85 0.01 9.85
N TRP A 41 -40.11 0.69 8.94
CA TRP A 41 -40.54 1.97 8.37
C TRP A 41 -41.92 1.88 7.70
N LYS A 42 -42.22 0.76 7.02
CA LYS A 42 -43.51 0.54 6.35
C LYS A 42 -44.67 0.37 7.34
N LEU A 43 -44.40 -0.07 8.56
CA LEU A 43 -45.44 -0.26 9.62
C LEU A 43 -45.84 1.04 10.29
N LEU A 44 -45.04 2.11 10.15
CA LEU A 44 -45.34 3.39 10.75
C LEU A 44 -46.54 4.07 10.06
N ARG A 45 -47.36 4.72 10.84
CA ARG A 45 -48.47 5.60 10.35
C ARG A 45 -47.87 6.84 9.65
N GLU A 46 -48.65 7.49 8.80
CA GLU A 46 -48.19 8.67 8.03
C GLU A 46 -47.67 9.77 8.95
N ALA A 47 -48.39 10.07 10.04
CA ALA A 47 -47.97 11.11 11.02
C ALA A 47 -46.62 10.73 11.71
N GLU A 48 -46.42 9.45 12.03
CA GLU A 48 -45.18 8.93 12.62
C GLU A 48 -44.01 9.08 11.62
N ARG A 49 -44.24 8.64 10.38
CA ARG A 49 -43.23 8.80 9.29
C ARG A 49 -42.87 10.28 9.05
N HIS A 50 -43.88 11.17 9.06
CA HIS A 50 -43.62 12.58 8.91
C HIS A 50 -42.75 13.13 10.05
N GLN A 51 -43.07 12.83 11.31
CA GLN A 51 -42.31 13.28 12.47
C GLN A 51 -40.88 12.76 12.48
N LEU A 52 -40.67 11.45 12.16
CA LEU A 52 -39.33 10.89 12.04
C LEU A 52 -38.54 11.52 10.89
N ASN A 53 -39.17 11.77 9.73
CA ASN A 53 -38.51 12.46 8.60
C ASN A 53 -38.01 13.85 8.99
N VAL A 54 -38.81 14.60 9.79
CA VAL A 54 -38.38 15.91 10.28
C VAL A 54 -37.15 15.78 11.18
N ALA A 55 -37.15 14.81 12.13
CA ALA A 55 -36.03 14.56 13.03
C ALA A 55 -34.77 14.13 12.26
N GLU A 56 -34.90 13.16 11.33
CA GLU A 56 -33.82 12.66 10.49
C GLU A 56 -33.26 13.73 9.54
N LYS A 57 -34.08 14.67 9.05
CA LYS A 57 -33.61 15.80 8.26
C LYS A 57 -32.65 16.65 9.08
N TYR A 58 -33.06 17.11 10.26
CA TYR A 58 -32.19 17.93 11.12
C TYR A 58 -30.95 17.17 11.59
N TYR A 59 -31.07 15.87 11.82
CA TYR A 59 -29.93 15.03 12.16
C TYR A 59 -28.89 15.00 11.01
N ARG A 60 -29.33 14.81 9.76
CA ARG A 60 -28.45 14.79 8.57
C ARG A 60 -27.83 16.19 8.31
N GLU A 61 -28.55 17.26 8.61
CA GLU A 61 -28.06 18.64 8.55
C GLU A 61 -27.13 18.98 9.74
N GLN A 62 -26.81 18.03 10.61
CA GLN A 62 -25.99 18.18 11.82
C GLN A 62 -26.57 19.20 12.84
N GLN A 63 -27.84 19.52 12.75
CA GLN A 63 -28.54 20.37 13.69
C GLN A 63 -29.03 19.58 14.90
N PHE A 64 -28.07 18.95 15.62
CA PHE A 64 -28.35 17.94 16.66
C PHE A 64 -29.23 18.43 17.79
N LYS A 65 -29.20 19.72 18.13
CA LYS A 65 -30.08 20.29 19.16
C LYS A 65 -31.54 20.29 18.74
N ILE A 66 -31.82 20.60 17.45
CA ILE A 66 -33.19 20.58 16.92
C ILE A 66 -33.64 19.14 16.71
N ALA A 67 -32.78 18.29 16.10
CA ALA A 67 -33.06 16.86 15.91
C ALA A 67 -33.44 16.18 17.22
N LEU A 68 -32.69 16.45 18.30
CA LEU A 68 -32.96 15.93 19.64
C LEU A 68 -34.40 16.26 20.09
N GLY A 69 -34.85 17.52 19.97
CA GLY A 69 -36.22 17.91 20.34
C GLY A 69 -37.28 17.21 19.48
N GLU A 70 -37.00 16.99 18.19
CA GLU A 70 -37.95 16.30 17.30
C GLU A 70 -38.04 14.80 17.57
N TYR A 71 -36.91 14.13 17.97
CA TYR A 71 -36.97 12.76 18.46
C TYR A 71 -37.68 12.61 19.81
N GLU A 72 -37.45 13.55 20.75
CA GLU A 72 -38.13 13.57 22.03
C GLU A 72 -39.64 13.73 21.84
N LYS A 73 -40.06 14.65 20.95
CA LYS A 73 -41.46 14.82 20.57
C LYS A 73 -42.04 13.54 19.96
N PHE A 74 -41.27 12.80 19.13
CA PHE A 74 -41.76 11.53 18.59
C PHE A 74 -42.01 10.52 19.70
N VAL A 75 -41.05 10.30 20.60
CA VAL A 75 -41.20 9.36 21.71
C VAL A 75 -42.42 9.72 22.60
N THR A 76 -42.60 11.02 22.89
CA THR A 76 -43.69 11.50 23.71
C THR A 76 -45.07 11.26 23.06
N LEU A 77 -45.19 11.53 21.75
CA LEU A 77 -46.46 11.41 21.04
C LEU A 77 -46.79 9.98 20.59
N TYR A 78 -45.76 9.16 20.37
CA TYR A 78 -45.92 7.86 19.75
C TYR A 78 -45.14 6.76 20.50
N GLU A 79 -45.23 6.74 21.82
CA GLU A 79 -44.50 5.80 22.72
C GLU A 79 -44.68 4.33 22.33
N LYS A 80 -45.87 3.94 21.82
CA LYS A 80 -46.20 2.58 21.39
C LYS A 80 -45.93 2.30 19.92
N SER A 81 -45.29 3.23 19.22
CA SER A 81 -44.96 3.07 17.81
C SER A 81 -43.79 2.11 17.62
N GLU A 82 -43.77 1.39 16.50
CA GLU A 82 -42.62 0.60 16.03
C GLU A 82 -41.36 1.45 15.83
N GLY A 83 -41.47 2.79 15.74
CA GLY A 83 -40.36 3.72 15.63
C GLY A 83 -39.87 4.29 16.96
N ALA A 84 -40.55 3.98 18.11
CA ALA A 84 -40.26 4.64 19.40
C ALA A 84 -38.83 4.30 19.91
N SER A 85 -38.43 3.02 19.88
CA SER A 85 -37.09 2.59 20.26
C SER A 85 -36.01 3.24 19.39
N PHE A 86 -36.27 3.37 18.09
CA PHE A 86 -35.36 4.04 17.15
C PHE A 86 -35.24 5.55 17.46
N ALA A 87 -36.35 6.22 17.71
CA ALA A 87 -36.34 7.64 18.05
C ALA A 87 -35.57 7.91 19.35
N GLN A 88 -35.79 7.09 20.39
CA GLN A 88 -35.03 7.17 21.65
C GLN A 88 -33.53 6.90 21.46
N PHE A 89 -33.20 5.92 20.64
CA PHE A 89 -31.81 5.61 20.29
C PHE A 89 -31.13 6.79 19.56
N LYS A 90 -31.81 7.41 18.58
CA LYS A 90 -31.31 8.59 17.87
C LYS A 90 -31.22 9.84 18.75
N TRP A 91 -32.15 9.97 19.70
CA TRP A 91 -32.07 11.00 20.73
C TRP A 91 -30.77 10.87 21.53
N ALA A 92 -30.42 9.66 21.96
CA ALA A 92 -29.18 9.40 22.68
C ALA A 92 -27.93 9.72 21.84
N ILE A 93 -27.95 9.40 20.53
CA ILE A 93 -26.85 9.76 19.62
C ILE A 93 -26.72 11.27 19.52
N CYS A 94 -27.82 12.02 19.44
CA CYS A 94 -27.77 13.49 19.45
C CYS A 94 -27.12 14.03 20.73
N GLN A 95 -27.34 13.41 21.90
CA GLN A 95 -26.68 13.79 23.14
C GLN A 95 -25.16 13.60 23.08
N ILE A 96 -24.68 12.52 22.43
CA ILE A 96 -23.24 12.34 22.18
C ILE A 96 -22.67 13.51 21.38
N HIS A 97 -23.31 13.86 20.26
CA HIS A 97 -22.88 15.00 19.44
C HIS A 97 -22.88 16.33 20.20
N LEU A 98 -23.80 16.48 21.15
CA LEU A 98 -23.89 17.64 22.05
C LEU A 98 -22.93 17.53 23.26
N LYS A 99 -22.03 16.52 23.28
CA LYS A 99 -21.06 16.25 24.36
C LYS A 99 -21.66 15.95 25.73
N LYS A 100 -22.93 15.50 25.78
CA LYS A 100 -23.63 15.10 26.98
C LYS A 100 -23.60 13.59 27.15
N ILE A 101 -22.40 13.02 27.29
CA ILE A 101 -22.14 11.59 27.26
C ILE A 101 -22.90 10.84 28.37
N ASN A 102 -22.88 11.36 29.61
CA ASN A 102 -23.59 10.72 30.73
C ASN A 102 -25.09 10.63 30.50
N THR A 103 -25.71 11.73 30.02
CA THR A 103 -27.14 11.76 29.65
C THR A 103 -27.45 10.78 28.50
N ALA A 104 -26.56 10.68 27.51
CA ALA A 104 -26.70 9.70 26.44
C ALA A 104 -26.73 8.26 26.98
N ILE A 105 -25.90 7.96 27.98
CA ILE A 105 -25.84 6.63 28.60
C ILE A 105 -27.08 6.38 29.44
N SER A 106 -27.35 7.24 30.49
CA SER A 106 -28.37 6.99 31.51
C SER A 106 -29.80 7.15 30.98
N ASP A 107 -30.08 8.29 30.32
CA ASP A 107 -31.43 8.68 29.94
C ASP A 107 -31.74 8.31 28.49
N GLY A 108 -30.70 7.99 27.73
CA GLY A 108 -30.81 7.62 26.31
C GLY A 108 -30.74 6.11 26.10
N PHE A 109 -29.51 5.59 25.99
CA PHE A 109 -29.29 4.18 25.61
C PHE A 109 -29.85 3.19 26.66
N GLN A 110 -29.68 3.49 27.95
CA GLN A 110 -30.22 2.60 29.00
C GLN A 110 -31.74 2.53 28.92
N THR A 111 -32.40 3.65 28.65
CA THR A 111 -33.88 3.70 28.44
C THR A 111 -34.30 2.81 27.27
N VAL A 112 -33.55 2.77 26.14
CA VAL A 112 -33.87 1.83 25.05
C VAL A 112 -33.81 0.39 25.51
N ILE A 113 -32.78 0.03 26.28
CA ILE A 113 -32.59 -1.35 26.78
C ILE A 113 -33.66 -1.78 27.78
N ASP A 114 -34.11 -0.85 28.63
CA ASP A 114 -35.06 -1.14 29.71
C ASP A 114 -36.52 -1.17 29.23
N TYR A 115 -36.91 -0.25 28.32
CA TYR A 115 -38.27 -0.11 27.84
C TYR A 115 -38.57 -0.90 26.56
N TRP A 116 -37.57 -1.15 25.72
CA TRP A 116 -37.70 -1.90 24.44
C TRP A 116 -36.62 -2.99 24.32
N PRO A 117 -36.52 -3.94 25.30
CA PRO A 117 -35.44 -4.93 25.35
C PRO A 117 -35.39 -5.87 24.14
N GLU A 118 -36.50 -6.10 23.47
CA GLU A 118 -36.61 -6.96 22.28
C GLU A 118 -36.49 -6.20 20.95
N SER A 119 -36.28 -4.89 21.02
CA SER A 119 -36.12 -4.09 19.80
C SER A 119 -34.74 -4.29 19.15
N ASP A 120 -34.66 -4.06 17.84
CA ASP A 120 -33.40 -4.02 17.09
C ASP A 120 -32.40 -2.98 17.62
N GLU A 121 -32.90 -1.97 18.33
CA GLU A 121 -32.09 -0.90 18.91
C GLU A 121 -31.45 -1.28 20.24
N ALA A 122 -32.01 -2.23 21.00
CA ALA A 122 -31.46 -2.62 22.31
C ALA A 122 -30.00 -3.11 22.22
N PRO A 123 -29.62 -4.01 21.29
CA PRO A 123 -28.22 -4.38 21.07
C PRO A 123 -27.35 -3.20 20.67
N LYS A 124 -27.87 -2.33 19.79
CA LYS A 124 -27.17 -1.12 19.33
C LYS A 124 -26.92 -0.15 20.48
N ALA A 125 -27.92 0.10 21.31
CA ALA A 125 -27.81 0.97 22.49
C ALA A 125 -26.76 0.44 23.49
N ALA A 126 -26.77 -0.87 23.76
CA ALA A 126 -25.77 -1.49 24.61
C ALA A 126 -24.34 -1.35 24.07
N TYR A 127 -24.15 -1.48 22.75
CA TYR A 127 -22.88 -1.23 22.08
C TYR A 127 -22.44 0.24 22.22
N TYR A 128 -23.36 1.19 22.01
CA TYR A 128 -23.05 2.62 22.13
C TYR A 128 -22.70 3.04 23.57
N ILE A 129 -23.23 2.39 24.59
CA ILE A 129 -22.77 2.57 25.98
C ILE A 129 -21.29 2.22 26.11
N GLY A 130 -20.86 1.10 25.52
CA GLY A 130 -19.44 0.71 25.46
C GLY A 130 -18.58 1.75 24.75
N ARG A 131 -19.05 2.28 23.61
CA ARG A 131 -18.38 3.35 22.87
C ARG A 131 -18.27 4.63 23.70
N CYS A 132 -19.31 5.04 24.37
CA CYS A 132 -19.29 6.21 25.26
C CYS A 132 -18.18 6.07 26.33
N TYR A 133 -18.08 4.91 26.97
CA TYR A 133 -17.00 4.65 27.94
C TYR A 133 -15.61 4.63 27.30
N LYS A 134 -15.48 4.12 26.06
CA LYS A 134 -14.21 4.15 25.31
C LYS A 134 -13.79 5.59 25.02
N GLU A 135 -14.72 6.43 24.55
CA GLU A 135 -14.49 7.84 24.24
C GLU A 135 -14.13 8.68 25.49
N THR A 136 -14.64 8.33 26.66
CA THR A 136 -14.30 8.99 27.93
C THR A 136 -13.04 8.42 28.61
N GLY A 137 -12.40 7.42 28.00
CA GLY A 137 -11.18 6.79 28.53
C GLY A 137 -11.43 5.78 29.65
N GLU A 138 -12.70 5.42 29.91
CA GLU A 138 -13.09 4.45 30.92
C GLU A 138 -12.98 3.01 30.40
N VAL A 139 -11.77 2.59 30.01
CA VAL A 139 -11.47 1.35 29.29
C VAL A 139 -12.08 0.11 29.97
N LYS A 140 -11.98 0.00 31.30
CA LYS A 140 -12.56 -1.15 32.04
C LYS A 140 -14.09 -1.23 31.93
N LYS A 141 -14.78 -0.08 31.96
CA LYS A 141 -16.23 -0.05 31.77
C LYS A 141 -16.61 -0.35 30.33
N ALA A 142 -15.85 0.16 29.34
CA ALA A 142 -16.03 -0.15 27.94
C ALA A 142 -15.90 -1.66 27.70
N LYS A 143 -14.84 -2.30 28.20
CA LYS A 143 -14.61 -3.74 28.11
C LYS A 143 -15.80 -4.53 28.63
N LYS A 144 -16.27 -4.18 29.84
CA LYS A 144 -17.43 -4.86 30.46
C LYS A 144 -18.70 -4.69 29.63
N ALA A 145 -18.98 -3.48 29.14
CA ALA A 145 -20.14 -3.20 28.30
C ALA A 145 -20.12 -4.02 27.01
N TYR A 146 -18.99 -4.03 26.29
CA TYR A 146 -18.83 -4.84 25.07
C TYR A 146 -18.98 -6.34 25.33
N GLN A 147 -18.42 -6.86 26.44
CA GLN A 147 -18.58 -8.26 26.83
C GLN A 147 -20.07 -8.61 27.12
N GLN A 148 -20.81 -7.69 27.71
CA GLN A 148 -22.25 -7.87 27.93
C GLN A 148 -23.02 -7.90 26.60
N VAL A 149 -22.68 -7.04 25.62
CA VAL A 149 -23.28 -7.11 24.29
C VAL A 149 -23.04 -8.47 23.65
N VAL A 150 -21.79 -8.93 23.66
CA VAL A 150 -21.39 -10.21 23.06
C VAL A 150 -22.07 -11.40 23.72
N SER A 151 -22.37 -11.35 25.05
CA SER A 151 -23.02 -12.43 25.75
C SER A 151 -24.54 -12.41 25.60
N LYS A 152 -25.15 -11.22 25.68
CA LYS A 152 -26.63 -11.08 25.66
C LYS A 152 -27.21 -11.06 24.25
N TYR A 153 -26.45 -10.49 23.27
CA TYR A 153 -26.91 -10.24 21.90
C TYR A 153 -26.00 -10.90 20.87
N ALA A 154 -25.58 -12.14 21.09
CA ALA A 154 -24.55 -12.83 20.33
C ALA A 154 -24.77 -12.86 18.81
N GLU A 155 -26.01 -12.90 18.34
CA GLU A 155 -26.36 -12.97 16.91
C GLU A 155 -26.54 -11.59 16.27
N SER A 156 -26.38 -10.50 17.05
CA SER A 156 -26.59 -9.15 16.56
C SER A 156 -25.33 -8.59 15.88
N LEU A 157 -25.52 -7.65 14.93
CA LEU A 157 -24.44 -6.88 14.34
C LEU A 157 -23.64 -6.09 15.42
N ALA A 158 -24.32 -5.64 16.48
CA ALA A 158 -23.71 -4.97 17.61
C ALA A 158 -22.67 -5.84 18.35
N ALA A 159 -22.87 -7.17 18.41
CA ALA A 159 -21.91 -8.09 18.99
C ALA A 159 -20.62 -8.16 18.15
N ILE A 160 -20.73 -8.14 16.83
CA ILE A 160 -19.57 -8.15 15.92
C ILE A 160 -18.75 -6.87 16.08
N TYR A 161 -19.39 -5.71 16.14
CA TYR A 161 -18.72 -4.46 16.40
C TYR A 161 -18.12 -4.39 17.81
N SER A 162 -18.82 -4.94 18.81
CA SER A 162 -18.30 -5.04 20.18
C SER A 162 -17.03 -5.90 20.24
N LEU A 163 -16.97 -7.00 19.48
CA LEU A 163 -15.75 -7.82 19.37
C LEU A 163 -14.63 -7.05 18.68
N SER A 164 -14.93 -6.28 17.65
CA SER A 164 -13.93 -5.41 17.00
C SER A 164 -13.34 -4.40 18.00
N ASP A 165 -14.20 -3.73 18.77
CA ASP A 165 -13.73 -2.78 19.80
C ASP A 165 -13.01 -3.47 20.97
N LEU A 166 -13.32 -4.72 21.30
CA LEU A 166 -12.57 -5.52 22.27
C LEU A 166 -11.16 -5.87 21.79
N ILE A 167 -10.92 -5.97 20.49
CA ILE A 167 -9.57 -6.08 19.94
C ILE A 167 -8.78 -4.82 20.29
N ASP A 168 -9.34 -3.62 20.02
CA ASP A 168 -8.68 -2.36 20.36
C ASP A 168 -8.37 -2.24 21.85
N VAL A 169 -9.34 -2.64 22.70
CA VAL A 169 -9.15 -2.67 24.17
C VAL A 169 -8.00 -3.61 24.54
N SER A 170 -7.92 -4.79 23.94
CA SER A 170 -6.84 -5.75 24.21
C SER A 170 -5.46 -5.26 23.75
N VAL A 171 -5.42 -4.38 22.72
CA VAL A 171 -4.16 -3.72 22.29
C VAL A 171 -3.72 -2.71 23.35
N VAL A 172 -4.66 -1.91 23.88
CA VAL A 172 -4.36 -0.91 24.93
C VAL A 172 -3.93 -1.59 26.24
N GLU A 173 -4.52 -2.74 26.58
CA GLU A 173 -4.16 -3.53 27.76
C GLU A 173 -2.94 -4.43 27.56
N GLU A 174 -2.40 -4.51 26.34
CA GLU A 174 -1.32 -5.44 25.94
C GLU A 174 -1.67 -6.91 26.18
N ASP A 175 -2.98 -7.23 26.24
CA ASP A 175 -3.51 -8.58 26.51
C ASP A 175 -3.63 -9.37 25.19
N VAL A 176 -2.56 -10.09 24.85
CA VAL A 176 -2.47 -10.89 23.62
C VAL A 176 -3.46 -12.06 23.65
N GLU A 177 -3.63 -12.72 24.80
CA GLU A 177 -4.52 -13.88 24.96
C GLU A 177 -6.00 -13.49 24.76
N ALA A 178 -6.41 -12.36 25.36
CA ALA A 178 -7.75 -11.83 25.12
C ALA A 178 -7.98 -11.50 23.65
N ARG A 179 -6.98 -10.97 22.97
CA ARG A 179 -7.05 -10.64 21.53
C ARG A 179 -7.26 -11.88 20.67
N ILE A 180 -6.48 -12.92 20.94
CA ILE A 180 -6.60 -14.21 20.24
C ILE A 180 -7.99 -14.81 20.46
N ALA A 181 -8.49 -14.78 21.70
CA ALA A 181 -9.82 -15.27 22.03
C ALA A 181 -10.93 -14.54 21.24
N VAL A 182 -10.80 -13.21 21.10
CA VAL A 182 -11.73 -12.41 20.30
C VAL A 182 -11.64 -12.75 18.80
N TRP A 183 -10.43 -12.87 18.26
CA TRP A 183 -10.26 -13.28 16.85
C TRP A 183 -10.87 -14.66 16.60
N ARG A 184 -10.63 -15.63 17.50
CA ARG A 184 -11.24 -16.97 17.38
C ARG A 184 -12.76 -16.90 17.32
N LYS A 185 -13.37 -16.09 18.18
CA LYS A 185 -14.81 -15.90 18.20
C LYS A 185 -15.34 -15.30 16.90
N LEU A 186 -14.69 -14.26 16.38
CA LEU A 186 -15.03 -13.66 15.08
C LEU A 186 -14.89 -14.63 13.90
N VAL A 187 -13.92 -15.55 13.97
CA VAL A 187 -13.57 -16.45 12.86
C VAL A 187 -14.41 -17.71 12.86
N PHE A 188 -14.63 -18.32 14.02
CA PHE A 188 -15.19 -19.66 14.12
C PHE A 188 -16.61 -19.71 14.73
N ASP A 189 -16.94 -18.80 15.66
CA ASP A 189 -18.17 -18.92 16.44
C ASP A 189 -19.32 -18.09 15.86
N LEU A 190 -19.02 -17.06 15.07
CA LEU A 190 -20.05 -16.15 14.55
C LEU A 190 -20.50 -16.52 13.15
N LYS A 191 -21.81 -16.46 12.93
CA LYS A 191 -22.39 -16.56 11.60
C LYS A 191 -22.03 -15.30 10.79
N ARG A 192 -21.33 -15.50 9.67
CA ARG A 192 -20.94 -14.40 8.79
C ARG A 192 -22.12 -13.87 7.99
N THR A 193 -22.34 -12.57 8.08
CA THR A 193 -23.33 -11.86 7.24
C THR A 193 -22.61 -11.08 6.14
N PRO A 194 -23.22 -10.90 4.95
CA PRO A 194 -22.67 -10.04 3.91
C PRO A 194 -22.50 -8.58 4.36
N GLY A 195 -21.52 -7.88 3.78
CA GLY A 195 -21.27 -6.47 4.03
C GLY A 195 -20.16 -6.20 5.06
N ASP A 196 -20.30 -5.14 5.86
CA ASP A 196 -19.24 -4.64 6.75
C ASP A 196 -18.82 -5.66 7.82
N ALA A 197 -19.78 -6.42 8.35
CA ALA A 197 -19.49 -7.47 9.31
C ALA A 197 -18.61 -8.59 8.71
N ALA A 198 -18.81 -8.92 7.42
CA ALA A 198 -17.96 -9.88 6.73
C ALA A 198 -16.52 -9.37 6.62
N SER A 199 -16.32 -8.06 6.37
CA SER A 199 -15.00 -7.45 6.31
C SER A 199 -14.24 -7.60 7.65
N LEU A 200 -14.89 -7.33 8.78
CA LEU A 200 -14.29 -7.50 10.11
C LEU A 200 -13.89 -8.96 10.40
N CYS A 201 -14.75 -9.91 10.06
CA CYS A 201 -14.46 -11.33 10.20
C CYS A 201 -13.29 -11.77 9.29
N ASN A 202 -13.24 -11.25 8.06
CA ASN A 202 -12.16 -11.54 7.13
C ASN A 202 -10.82 -11.02 7.65
N GLN A 203 -10.79 -9.79 8.18
CA GLN A 203 -9.60 -9.23 8.81
C GLN A 203 -9.16 -10.06 10.04
N ALA A 204 -10.10 -10.47 10.89
CA ALA A 204 -9.81 -11.36 12.01
C ALA A 204 -9.22 -12.69 11.55
N SER A 205 -9.71 -13.28 10.44
CA SER A 205 -9.16 -14.51 9.86
C SER A 205 -7.70 -14.36 9.45
N ILE A 206 -7.34 -13.22 8.85
CA ILE A 206 -5.95 -12.91 8.47
C ILE A 206 -5.07 -12.80 9.71
N GLN A 207 -5.48 -11.99 10.70
CA GLN A 207 -4.69 -11.76 11.90
C GLN A 207 -4.50 -13.05 12.72
N LEU A 208 -5.55 -13.85 12.86
CA LEU A 208 -5.49 -15.12 13.57
C LEU A 208 -4.60 -16.13 12.83
N SER A 209 -4.69 -16.21 11.49
CA SER A 209 -3.83 -17.09 10.71
C SER A 209 -2.36 -16.74 10.85
N GLN A 210 -2.01 -15.46 10.77
CA GLN A 210 -0.64 -14.98 10.95
C GLN A 210 -0.11 -15.27 12.35
N HIS A 211 -0.96 -15.12 13.39
CA HIS A 211 -0.60 -15.50 14.75
C HIS A 211 -0.27 -17.00 14.84
N TYR A 212 -1.11 -17.88 14.28
CA TYR A 212 -0.87 -19.31 14.29
C TYR A 212 0.37 -19.70 13.47
N PHE A 213 0.60 -19.06 12.33
CA PHE A 213 1.81 -19.30 11.53
C PHE A 213 3.07 -18.92 12.32
N LYS A 214 3.07 -17.80 13.05
CA LYS A 214 4.17 -17.41 13.95
C LYS A 214 4.35 -18.36 15.12
N ALA A 215 3.27 -18.96 15.60
CA ALA A 215 3.31 -19.95 16.65
C ALA A 215 3.70 -21.37 16.17
N GLY A 216 3.97 -21.56 14.88
CA GLY A 216 4.30 -22.87 14.30
C GLY A 216 3.11 -23.84 14.25
N ASN A 217 1.90 -23.32 14.16
CA ASN A 217 0.66 -24.06 14.01
C ASN A 217 0.00 -23.78 12.65
N PRO A 218 0.53 -24.33 11.54
CA PRO A 218 0.02 -24.11 10.20
C PRO A 218 -1.40 -24.62 10.01
N THR A 219 -1.80 -25.70 10.68
CA THR A 219 -3.15 -26.28 10.58
C THR A 219 -4.22 -25.29 11.00
N ASP A 220 -4.11 -24.72 12.20
CA ASP A 220 -5.08 -23.73 12.68
C ASP A 220 -4.99 -22.40 11.88
N GLY A 221 -3.79 -22.05 11.42
CA GLY A 221 -3.60 -20.89 10.54
C GLY A 221 -4.36 -21.04 9.21
N VAL A 222 -4.22 -22.17 8.55
CA VAL A 222 -4.96 -22.49 7.31
C VAL A 222 -6.47 -22.60 7.59
N ALA A 223 -6.88 -23.26 8.67
CA ALA A 223 -8.29 -23.36 9.06
C ALA A 223 -8.92 -21.97 9.26
N SER A 224 -8.19 -21.04 9.86
CA SER A 224 -8.64 -19.65 10.03
C SER A 224 -8.90 -18.97 8.70
N LEU A 225 -8.04 -19.16 7.68
CA LEU A 225 -8.25 -18.63 6.33
C LEU A 225 -9.39 -19.32 5.59
N ALA A 226 -9.54 -20.63 5.76
CA ALA A 226 -10.58 -21.45 5.10
C ALA A 226 -12.00 -21.08 5.52
N THR A 227 -12.19 -20.37 6.62
CA THR A 227 -13.51 -19.83 6.99
C THR A 227 -13.97 -18.73 6.04
N THR A 228 -13.03 -18.03 5.42
CA THR A 228 -13.29 -16.89 4.53
C THR A 228 -13.11 -17.25 3.07
N TRP A 229 -12.01 -17.91 2.74
CA TRP A 229 -11.60 -18.22 1.36
C TRP A 229 -11.60 -19.74 1.16
N LYS A 230 -12.44 -20.20 0.26
CA LYS A 230 -12.64 -21.63 0.02
C LYS A 230 -12.05 -22.06 -1.31
N ASP A 231 -11.82 -23.35 -1.46
CA ASP A 231 -11.44 -24.03 -2.69
C ASP A 231 -10.33 -23.34 -3.49
N ASN A 232 -10.65 -22.79 -4.64
CA ASN A 232 -9.68 -22.17 -5.56
C ASN A 232 -9.05 -20.85 -5.05
N GLN A 233 -9.59 -20.25 -4.03
CA GLN A 233 -9.04 -19.01 -3.44
C GLN A 233 -8.04 -19.30 -2.32
N LEU A 234 -8.26 -20.34 -1.54
CA LEU A 234 -7.47 -20.64 -0.34
C LEU A 234 -5.96 -20.75 -0.60
N PRO A 235 -5.46 -21.41 -1.66
CA PRO A 235 -4.04 -21.52 -1.93
C PRO A 235 -3.32 -20.17 -2.02
N TYR A 236 -3.92 -19.20 -2.71
CA TYR A 236 -3.39 -17.84 -2.79
C TYR A 236 -3.28 -17.17 -1.43
N TYR A 237 -4.32 -17.25 -0.61
CA TYR A 237 -4.34 -16.57 0.70
C TYR A 237 -3.41 -17.25 1.71
N VAL A 238 -3.24 -18.57 1.67
CA VAL A 238 -2.23 -19.28 2.46
C VAL A 238 -0.83 -18.80 2.07
N TRP A 239 -0.50 -18.80 0.77
CA TRP A 239 0.78 -18.29 0.25
C TRP A 239 1.04 -16.84 0.64
N ALA A 240 0.04 -15.96 0.48
CA ALA A 240 0.19 -14.54 0.72
C ALA A 240 0.42 -14.22 2.22
N TYR A 241 -0.29 -14.89 3.12
CA TYR A 241 -0.26 -14.56 4.54
C TYR A 241 0.73 -15.38 5.37
N CYS A 242 1.24 -16.51 4.88
CA CYS A 242 2.32 -17.25 5.56
C CYS A 242 3.72 -16.65 5.31
N ARG A 243 3.89 -15.83 4.27
CA ARG A 243 5.19 -15.26 3.85
C ARG A 243 5.91 -14.53 4.99
N THR A 244 5.28 -13.53 5.57
CA THR A 244 5.89 -12.72 6.64
C THR A 244 6.18 -13.54 7.90
N PRO A 245 5.21 -14.32 8.45
CA PRO A 245 5.49 -15.19 9.58
C PRO A 245 6.66 -16.15 9.37
N ILE A 246 6.68 -16.85 8.25
CA ILE A 246 7.77 -17.81 7.95
C ILE A 246 9.11 -17.08 7.80
N GLY A 247 9.13 -15.95 7.09
CA GLY A 247 10.36 -15.16 6.90
C GLY A 247 10.92 -14.61 8.21
N GLU A 248 10.09 -14.11 9.11
CA GLU A 248 10.49 -13.65 10.44
C GLU A 248 11.08 -14.80 11.28
N LEU A 249 10.40 -15.96 11.29
CA LEU A 249 10.87 -17.15 11.99
C LEU A 249 12.19 -17.69 11.40
N ALA A 250 12.36 -17.64 10.08
CA ALA A 250 13.55 -18.14 9.40
C ALA A 250 14.79 -17.22 9.58
N ALA A 251 14.56 -15.95 9.89
CA ALA A 251 15.62 -14.97 10.13
C ALA A 251 16.40 -15.26 11.45
N GLU A 252 15.75 -15.90 12.41
CA GLU A 252 16.32 -16.20 13.71
C GLU A 252 16.70 -17.67 13.82
N PRO A 253 17.97 -18.02 14.12
CA PRO A 253 18.41 -19.43 14.21
C PRO A 253 17.60 -20.29 15.20
N LYS A 254 17.12 -19.68 16.30
CA LYS A 254 16.36 -20.39 17.34
C LYS A 254 14.96 -20.81 16.91
N THR A 255 14.39 -20.14 15.93
CA THR A 255 13.02 -20.36 15.43
C THR A 255 12.99 -21.01 14.05
N LYS A 256 14.14 -21.41 13.52
CA LYS A 256 14.26 -21.99 12.18
C LYS A 256 13.45 -23.29 12.01
N ASP A 257 13.44 -24.15 13.03
CA ASP A 257 12.64 -25.39 13.00
C ASP A 257 11.13 -25.07 12.97
N LEU A 258 10.73 -24.01 13.65
CA LEU A 258 9.35 -23.53 13.64
C LEU A 258 8.97 -22.98 12.26
N ALA A 259 9.88 -22.22 11.62
CA ALA A 259 9.72 -21.76 10.24
C ALA A 259 9.53 -22.93 9.28
N ASN A 260 10.38 -23.96 9.42
CA ASN A 260 10.31 -25.17 8.60
C ASN A 260 8.98 -25.90 8.77
N LYS A 261 8.57 -26.13 10.02
CA LYS A 261 7.28 -26.77 10.34
C LYS A 261 6.10 -25.99 9.73
N THR A 262 6.11 -24.67 9.88
CA THR A 262 5.06 -23.81 9.32
C THR A 262 5.04 -23.87 7.81
N ALA A 263 6.21 -23.79 7.17
CA ALA A 263 6.33 -23.90 5.72
C ALA A 263 5.83 -25.25 5.20
N ASP A 264 6.21 -26.36 5.84
CA ASP A 264 5.77 -27.69 5.45
C ASP A 264 4.25 -27.84 5.53
N GLY A 265 3.63 -27.37 6.61
CA GLY A 265 2.18 -27.44 6.78
C GLY A 265 1.42 -26.55 5.79
N CYS A 266 1.89 -25.32 5.55
CA CYS A 266 1.28 -24.44 4.54
C CYS A 266 1.44 -25.02 3.12
N ALA A 267 2.62 -25.55 2.78
CA ALA A 267 2.86 -26.20 1.49
C ALA A 267 2.00 -27.45 1.31
N ALA A 268 1.83 -28.27 2.35
CA ALA A 268 0.95 -29.45 2.31
C ALA A 268 -0.52 -29.05 2.07
N ALA A 269 -1.01 -28.03 2.77
CA ALA A 269 -2.38 -27.54 2.59
C ALA A 269 -2.65 -27.02 1.16
N ILE A 270 -1.65 -26.39 0.52
CA ILE A 270 -1.77 -25.99 -0.89
C ILE A 270 -1.75 -27.22 -1.81
N ARG A 271 -0.83 -28.19 -1.56
CA ARG A 271 -0.73 -29.40 -2.40
C ARG A 271 -2.03 -30.19 -2.42
N GLU A 272 -2.75 -30.29 -1.31
CA GLU A 272 -4.06 -30.94 -1.25
C GLU A 272 -5.12 -30.31 -2.15
N LYS A 273 -4.96 -29.05 -2.50
CA LYS A 273 -5.88 -28.30 -3.36
C LYS A 273 -5.46 -28.30 -4.83
N ILE A 274 -4.24 -28.73 -5.16
CA ILE A 274 -3.76 -28.75 -6.55
C ILE A 274 -4.64 -29.71 -7.35
N PRO A 275 -5.29 -29.23 -8.45
CA PRO A 275 -6.09 -30.08 -9.31
C PRO A 275 -5.27 -31.25 -9.88
N THR A 276 -5.83 -32.44 -9.80
CA THR A 276 -5.24 -33.66 -10.41
C THR A 276 -5.74 -33.90 -11.82
N ASP A 277 -6.96 -33.47 -12.11
CA ASP A 277 -7.52 -33.46 -13.48
C ASP A 277 -7.09 -32.16 -14.19
N LEU A 278 -6.23 -32.32 -15.18
CA LEU A 278 -5.66 -31.21 -15.95
C LEU A 278 -6.29 -31.09 -17.35
N THR A 279 -7.51 -31.57 -17.53
CA THR A 279 -8.20 -31.49 -18.83
C THR A 279 -8.66 -30.07 -19.16
N LYS A 280 -9.01 -29.29 -18.14
CA LYS A 280 -9.42 -27.88 -18.29
C LYS A 280 -8.21 -26.94 -18.19
N GLU A 281 -8.15 -25.95 -19.05
CA GLU A 281 -7.04 -24.97 -19.06
C GLU A 281 -6.95 -24.16 -17.76
N GLU A 282 -8.10 -23.87 -17.12
CA GLU A 282 -8.12 -23.20 -15.82
C GLU A 282 -7.48 -24.06 -14.73
N ASP A 283 -7.81 -25.35 -14.68
CA ASP A 283 -7.25 -26.30 -13.72
C ASP A 283 -5.75 -26.50 -13.94
N LYS A 284 -5.28 -26.57 -15.18
CA LYS A 284 -3.84 -26.56 -15.51
C LYS A 284 -3.15 -25.31 -15.00
N LYS A 285 -3.74 -24.14 -15.26
CA LYS A 285 -3.20 -22.85 -14.83
C LYS A 285 -3.10 -22.80 -13.30
N ASN A 286 -4.18 -23.16 -12.59
CA ASN A 286 -4.23 -23.17 -11.15
C ASN A 286 -3.24 -24.19 -10.57
N ALA A 287 -3.17 -25.39 -11.11
CA ALA A 287 -2.25 -26.43 -10.64
C ALA A 287 -0.78 -25.98 -10.73
N ARG A 288 -0.40 -25.35 -11.84
CA ARG A 288 0.94 -24.80 -12.01
C ARG A 288 1.22 -23.62 -11.08
N GLU A 289 0.30 -22.67 -10.99
CA GLU A 289 0.43 -21.49 -10.15
C GLU A 289 0.57 -21.88 -8.66
N TRP A 290 -0.26 -22.82 -8.19
CA TRP A 290 -0.20 -23.29 -6.80
C TRP A 290 1.07 -24.12 -6.52
N SER A 291 1.61 -24.79 -7.53
CA SER A 291 2.91 -25.43 -7.42
C SER A 291 4.05 -24.41 -7.22
N TYR A 292 3.95 -23.23 -7.87
CA TYR A 292 4.88 -22.12 -7.59
C TYR A 292 4.74 -21.59 -6.16
N TYR A 293 3.52 -21.48 -5.64
CA TYR A 293 3.31 -21.06 -4.24
C TYR A 293 4.00 -22.02 -3.27
N VAL A 294 3.97 -23.30 -3.55
CA VAL A 294 4.70 -24.31 -2.74
C VAL A 294 6.22 -24.05 -2.77
N ALA A 295 6.78 -23.77 -3.94
CA ALA A 295 8.21 -23.46 -4.07
C ALA A 295 8.57 -22.16 -3.31
N ASP A 296 7.75 -21.12 -3.46
CA ASP A 296 7.93 -19.84 -2.77
C ASP A 296 7.87 -19.97 -1.24
N ILE A 297 6.95 -20.80 -0.70
CA ILE A 297 6.84 -21.06 0.74
C ILE A 297 8.12 -21.69 1.28
N HIS A 298 8.72 -22.63 0.55
CA HIS A 298 10.00 -23.21 0.92
C HIS A 298 11.15 -22.19 0.81
N ALA A 299 11.08 -21.27 -0.17
CA ALA A 299 12.02 -20.16 -0.27
C ALA A 299 11.94 -19.20 0.94
N TYR A 300 10.74 -18.93 1.46
CA TYR A 300 10.57 -18.10 2.67
C TYR A 300 11.21 -18.72 3.91
N SER A 301 11.21 -20.06 4.02
CA SER A 301 11.89 -20.78 5.09
C SER A 301 13.40 -21.02 4.82
N GLN A 302 13.94 -20.49 3.72
CA GLN A 302 15.34 -20.58 3.31
C GLN A 302 15.83 -22.03 3.14
N ARG A 303 14.95 -22.96 2.72
CA ARG A 303 15.29 -24.36 2.45
C ARG A 303 15.54 -24.56 0.97
N GLU A 304 16.79 -24.42 0.59
CA GLU A 304 17.23 -24.51 -0.81
C GLU A 304 16.89 -25.86 -1.45
N ASP A 305 17.13 -26.96 -0.73
CA ASP A 305 16.84 -28.34 -1.18
C ASP A 305 15.36 -28.50 -1.54
N LYS A 306 14.45 -27.97 -0.73
CA LYS A 306 13.01 -28.06 -0.94
C LYS A 306 12.51 -27.17 -2.09
N VAL A 307 13.14 -26.02 -2.30
CA VAL A 307 12.84 -25.16 -3.46
C VAL A 307 13.25 -25.85 -4.75
N ILE A 308 14.45 -26.44 -4.78
CA ILE A 308 14.96 -27.18 -5.94
C ILE A 308 14.04 -28.38 -6.25
N GLU A 309 13.70 -29.19 -5.23
CA GLU A 309 12.77 -30.31 -5.34
C GLU A 309 11.42 -29.86 -5.93
N ALA A 310 10.85 -28.74 -5.44
CA ALA A 310 9.58 -28.22 -5.92
C ALA A 310 9.66 -27.79 -7.40
N TYR A 311 10.67 -27.02 -7.80
CA TYR A 311 10.83 -26.61 -9.20
C TYR A 311 11.12 -27.80 -10.13
N GLN A 312 11.90 -28.77 -9.69
CA GLN A 312 12.14 -30.00 -10.47
C GLN A 312 10.85 -30.80 -10.68
N ALA A 313 9.99 -30.88 -9.66
CA ALA A 313 8.67 -31.51 -9.79
C ALA A 313 7.78 -30.75 -10.80
N ILE A 314 7.79 -29.42 -10.77
CA ILE A 314 7.05 -28.58 -11.73
C ILE A 314 7.56 -28.85 -13.16
N LEU A 315 8.86 -28.81 -13.38
CA LEU A 315 9.46 -29.06 -14.70
C LEU A 315 9.17 -30.48 -15.22
N LYS A 316 9.15 -31.46 -14.32
CA LYS A 316 8.80 -32.85 -14.66
C LYS A 316 7.32 -32.99 -15.04
N GLN A 317 6.43 -32.32 -14.34
CA GLN A 317 4.97 -32.44 -14.53
C GLN A 317 4.46 -31.64 -15.73
N TYR A 318 4.95 -30.40 -15.91
CA TYR A 318 4.43 -29.46 -16.90
C TYR A 318 5.37 -29.24 -18.09
N GLY A 319 6.57 -29.80 -18.06
CA GLY A 319 7.60 -29.59 -19.08
C GLY A 319 8.51 -28.40 -18.81
N GLN A 320 9.52 -28.27 -19.68
CA GLN A 320 10.51 -27.19 -19.60
C GLN A 320 9.98 -25.91 -20.25
N GLU A 321 9.05 -25.24 -19.59
CA GLU A 321 8.55 -23.93 -20.05
C GLU A 321 9.49 -22.80 -19.64
N ASP A 322 9.75 -21.85 -20.55
CA ASP A 322 10.64 -20.71 -20.31
C ASP A 322 10.25 -19.90 -19.05
N ALA A 323 8.94 -19.73 -18.81
CA ALA A 323 8.42 -19.05 -17.63
C ALA A 323 8.82 -19.75 -16.30
N THR A 324 8.78 -21.09 -16.27
CA THR A 324 9.21 -21.89 -15.12
C THR A 324 10.72 -21.81 -14.91
N LEU A 325 11.47 -21.95 -16.01
CA LEU A 325 12.93 -21.83 -15.98
C LEU A 325 13.37 -20.44 -15.54
N GLN A 326 12.67 -19.39 -15.99
CA GLN A 326 12.95 -18.02 -15.56
C GLN A 326 12.71 -17.85 -14.07
N ARG A 327 11.53 -18.24 -13.56
CA ARG A 327 11.20 -18.11 -12.14
C ARG A 327 12.17 -18.86 -11.24
N PHE A 328 12.57 -20.05 -11.64
CA PHE A 328 13.59 -20.84 -10.94
C PHE A 328 14.97 -20.17 -10.98
N GLY A 329 15.38 -19.67 -12.15
CA GLY A 329 16.64 -18.92 -12.31
C GLY A 329 16.64 -17.62 -11.51
N ASP A 330 15.51 -16.90 -11.48
CA ASP A 330 15.35 -15.69 -10.69
C ASP A 330 15.49 -15.97 -9.19
N TRP A 331 14.92 -17.06 -8.71
CA TRP A 331 15.16 -17.49 -7.33
C TRP A 331 16.65 -17.77 -7.04
N TYR A 332 17.37 -18.45 -7.93
CA TYR A 332 18.81 -18.65 -7.77
C TYR A 332 19.58 -17.31 -7.73
N LYS A 333 19.16 -16.30 -8.51
CA LYS A 333 19.74 -14.95 -8.43
C LYS A 333 19.52 -14.31 -7.06
N THR A 334 18.35 -14.49 -6.44
CA THR A 334 18.08 -13.92 -5.10
C THR A 334 19.03 -14.46 -4.03
N ILE A 335 19.44 -15.72 -4.15
CA ILE A 335 20.45 -16.37 -3.27
C ILE A 335 21.88 -16.28 -3.82
N LYS A 336 22.12 -15.41 -4.82
CA LYS A 336 23.41 -15.12 -5.43
C LYS A 336 24.09 -16.30 -6.13
N LYS A 337 23.35 -17.35 -6.47
CA LYS A 337 23.83 -18.51 -7.26
C LYS A 337 23.65 -18.25 -8.76
N PHE A 338 24.37 -17.27 -9.27
CA PHE A 338 24.22 -16.80 -10.65
C PHE A 338 24.58 -17.85 -11.70
N ASP A 339 25.52 -18.72 -11.42
CA ASP A 339 25.91 -19.79 -12.36
C ASP A 339 24.77 -20.80 -12.55
N GLU A 340 24.08 -21.16 -11.48
CA GLU A 340 22.92 -22.05 -11.55
C GLU A 340 21.76 -21.38 -12.29
N ALA A 341 21.53 -20.09 -12.05
CA ALA A 341 20.53 -19.32 -12.80
C ALA A 341 20.83 -19.34 -14.31
N ARG A 342 22.08 -19.11 -14.71
CA ARG A 342 22.50 -19.14 -16.12
C ARG A 342 22.33 -20.51 -16.78
N LYS A 343 22.53 -21.59 -16.05
CA LYS A 343 22.27 -22.96 -16.56
C LYS A 343 20.79 -23.10 -16.96
N LEU A 344 19.87 -22.54 -16.17
CA LEU A 344 18.44 -22.59 -16.48
C LEU A 344 18.07 -21.68 -17.67
N TYR A 345 18.57 -20.43 -17.69
CA TYR A 345 18.30 -19.53 -18.81
C TYR A 345 18.83 -20.04 -20.14
N ASN A 346 19.93 -20.81 -20.12
CA ASN A 346 20.45 -21.46 -21.30
C ASN A 346 19.57 -22.57 -21.86
N GLN A 347 18.55 -23.02 -21.10
CA GLN A 347 17.58 -24.03 -21.54
C GLN A 347 16.31 -23.41 -22.16
N PHE A 348 16.21 -22.07 -22.24
CA PHE A 348 15.04 -21.42 -22.83
C PHE A 348 14.84 -21.86 -24.28
N THR A 349 13.57 -22.12 -24.63
CA THR A 349 13.15 -22.40 -26.00
C THR A 349 13.25 -21.16 -26.87
N VAL A 350 12.91 -19.97 -26.32
CA VAL A 350 13.14 -18.68 -26.97
C VAL A 350 14.57 -18.25 -26.68
N ARG A 351 15.48 -18.73 -27.50
CA ARG A 351 16.94 -18.59 -27.29
C ARG A 351 17.42 -17.16 -27.06
N PRO A 352 16.96 -16.11 -27.81
CA PRO A 352 17.37 -14.73 -27.55
C PRO A 352 16.99 -14.25 -26.14
N GLU A 353 15.81 -14.60 -25.66
CA GLU A 353 15.36 -14.23 -24.31
C GLU A 353 16.23 -14.91 -23.23
N GLY A 354 16.54 -16.17 -23.40
CA GLY A 354 17.44 -16.90 -22.49
C GLY A 354 18.83 -16.25 -22.41
N LEU A 355 19.42 -15.90 -23.57
CA LEU A 355 20.69 -15.16 -23.62
C LEU A 355 20.58 -13.77 -22.98
N GLY A 356 19.46 -13.09 -23.14
CA GLY A 356 19.16 -11.83 -22.48
C GLY A 356 19.17 -11.97 -20.95
N GLN A 357 18.57 -13.04 -20.41
CA GLN A 357 18.60 -13.32 -18.96
C GLN A 357 20.01 -13.68 -18.46
N VAL A 358 20.78 -14.43 -19.26
CA VAL A 358 22.20 -14.69 -18.96
C VAL A 358 22.98 -13.38 -18.91
N ALA A 359 22.83 -12.50 -19.91
CA ALA A 359 23.47 -11.19 -19.95
C ALA A 359 23.10 -10.34 -18.74
N TYR A 360 21.80 -10.28 -18.42
CA TYR A 360 21.32 -9.53 -17.26
C TYR A 360 21.94 -10.05 -15.95
N SER A 361 22.12 -11.36 -15.80
CA SER A 361 22.77 -11.95 -14.63
C SER A 361 24.23 -11.52 -14.49
N PHE A 362 24.95 -11.37 -15.62
CA PHE A 362 26.32 -10.82 -15.63
C PHE A 362 26.34 -9.34 -15.29
N ARG A 363 25.39 -8.55 -15.83
CA ARG A 363 25.22 -7.13 -15.50
C ARG A 363 25.00 -6.91 -14.00
N GLN A 364 24.17 -7.72 -13.35
CA GLN A 364 23.98 -7.67 -11.90
C GLN A 364 25.25 -7.97 -11.09
N GLN A 365 26.20 -8.72 -11.66
CA GLN A 365 27.51 -8.98 -11.08
C GLN A 365 28.57 -7.93 -11.47
N GLN A 366 28.18 -6.87 -12.19
CA GLN A 366 29.08 -5.85 -12.75
C GLN A 366 30.12 -6.41 -13.73
N LYS A 367 29.82 -7.58 -14.31
CA LYS A 367 30.61 -8.20 -15.38
C LYS A 367 30.13 -7.67 -16.73
N TRP A 368 30.55 -6.43 -17.01
CA TRP A 368 29.97 -5.64 -18.09
C TRP A 368 30.25 -6.19 -19.48
N ASP A 369 31.48 -6.64 -19.73
CA ASP A 369 31.87 -7.14 -21.06
C ASP A 369 31.22 -8.48 -21.39
N GLU A 370 31.07 -9.36 -20.39
CA GLU A 370 30.33 -10.61 -20.55
C GLU A 370 28.84 -10.31 -20.81
N ALA A 371 28.23 -9.38 -20.06
CA ALA A 371 26.85 -8.98 -20.28
C ALA A 371 26.63 -8.47 -21.72
N VAL A 372 27.48 -7.56 -22.19
CA VAL A 372 27.43 -7.03 -23.56
C VAL A 372 27.60 -8.14 -24.60
N THR A 373 28.49 -9.08 -24.35
CA THR A 373 28.73 -10.21 -25.25
C THR A 373 27.46 -11.05 -25.43
N PHE A 374 26.78 -11.40 -24.35
CA PHE A 374 25.54 -12.19 -24.41
C PHE A 374 24.37 -11.39 -25.00
N TYR A 375 24.24 -10.08 -24.72
CA TYR A 375 23.25 -9.24 -25.40
C TYR A 375 23.50 -9.13 -26.92
N LYS A 376 24.75 -9.04 -27.36
CA LYS A 376 25.08 -9.09 -28.80
C LYS A 376 24.71 -10.41 -29.45
N GLN A 377 24.91 -11.54 -28.74
CA GLN A 377 24.46 -12.84 -29.23
C GLN A 377 22.93 -12.91 -29.33
N ALA A 378 22.20 -12.36 -28.34
CA ALA A 378 20.74 -12.27 -28.42
C ALA A 378 20.30 -11.41 -29.60
N ALA A 379 20.92 -10.26 -29.82
CA ALA A 379 20.68 -9.38 -30.95
C ALA A 379 20.90 -10.07 -32.31
N GLY A 380 21.95 -10.88 -32.42
CA GLY A 380 22.24 -11.64 -33.64
C GLY A 380 21.22 -12.71 -33.98
N LEU A 381 20.47 -13.21 -32.99
CA LEU A 381 19.41 -14.20 -33.16
C LEU A 381 18.00 -13.61 -33.29
N ASP A 382 17.84 -12.33 -33.01
CA ASP A 382 16.52 -11.69 -32.93
C ASP A 382 16.53 -10.32 -33.64
N ALA A 383 16.65 -10.37 -34.94
CA ALA A 383 16.70 -9.17 -35.79
C ALA A 383 15.44 -8.29 -35.67
N ASN A 384 14.28 -8.88 -35.38
CA ASN A 384 13.02 -8.14 -35.21
C ASN A 384 12.99 -7.29 -33.95
N ASN A 385 13.76 -7.65 -32.94
CA ASN A 385 13.85 -6.93 -31.66
C ASN A 385 15.26 -6.30 -31.44
N LEU A 386 15.96 -5.99 -32.51
CA LEU A 386 17.32 -5.46 -32.44
C LEU A 386 17.42 -4.20 -31.57
N ALA A 387 16.41 -3.31 -31.64
CA ALA A 387 16.35 -2.12 -30.82
C ALA A 387 16.26 -2.41 -29.32
N LYS A 388 15.59 -3.49 -28.91
CA LYS A 388 15.54 -3.97 -27.52
C LYS A 388 16.95 -4.32 -27.05
N TRP A 389 17.65 -5.16 -27.81
CA TRP A 389 18.97 -5.67 -27.41
C TRP A 389 20.04 -4.57 -27.42
N ASN A 390 20.04 -3.69 -28.44
CA ASN A 390 20.91 -2.52 -28.46
C ASN A 390 20.62 -1.57 -27.28
N GLY A 391 19.36 -1.44 -26.88
CA GLY A 391 18.96 -0.70 -25.70
C GLY A 391 19.58 -1.27 -24.41
N GLU A 392 19.55 -2.60 -24.24
CA GLU A 392 20.18 -3.28 -23.11
C GLU A 392 21.72 -3.17 -23.12
N ILE A 393 22.33 -3.24 -24.31
CA ILE A 393 23.78 -2.99 -24.50
C ILE A 393 24.13 -1.56 -24.08
N GLY A 394 23.39 -0.57 -24.58
CA GLY A 394 23.60 0.83 -24.23
C GLY A 394 23.44 1.10 -22.73
N GLN A 395 22.41 0.52 -22.13
CA GLN A 395 22.19 0.62 -20.68
C GLN A 395 23.32 -0.05 -19.88
N THR A 396 23.83 -1.20 -20.34
CA THR A 396 24.97 -1.88 -19.71
C THR A 396 26.24 -1.02 -19.76
N TYR A 397 26.52 -0.40 -20.89
CA TYR A 397 27.64 0.52 -21.00
C TYR A 397 27.47 1.78 -20.13
N ARG A 398 26.25 2.30 -20.03
CA ARG A 398 25.94 3.45 -19.17
C ARG A 398 26.18 3.14 -17.69
N GLU A 399 25.72 1.98 -17.20
CA GLU A 399 25.99 1.51 -15.84
C GLU A 399 27.48 1.24 -15.57
N ALA A 400 28.22 0.85 -16.60
CA ALA A 400 29.68 0.70 -16.58
C ALA A 400 30.43 2.04 -16.70
N HIS A 401 29.74 3.19 -16.76
CA HIS A 401 30.29 4.53 -17.01
C HIS A 401 31.09 4.66 -18.34
N ARG A 402 30.76 3.79 -19.30
CA ARG A 402 31.32 3.80 -20.65
C ARG A 402 30.43 4.66 -21.58
N TRP A 403 30.45 5.95 -21.33
CA TRP A 403 29.50 6.91 -21.89
C TRP A 403 29.46 6.94 -23.41
N LYS A 404 30.62 6.88 -24.06
CA LYS A 404 30.72 6.92 -25.53
C LYS A 404 30.03 5.70 -26.15
N GLU A 405 30.37 4.50 -25.67
CA GLU A 405 29.82 3.25 -26.20
C GLU A 405 28.29 3.15 -25.90
N ALA A 406 27.84 3.72 -24.78
CA ALA A 406 26.41 3.80 -24.48
C ALA A 406 25.68 4.70 -25.48
N VAL A 407 26.22 5.87 -25.77
CA VAL A 407 25.69 6.80 -26.78
C VAL A 407 25.67 6.15 -28.16
N ASP A 408 26.76 5.51 -28.57
CA ASP A 408 26.87 4.83 -29.88
C ASP A 408 25.77 3.77 -30.02
N ALA A 409 25.53 2.94 -28.97
CA ALA A 409 24.50 1.93 -28.97
C ALA A 409 23.08 2.52 -29.09
N PHE A 410 22.78 3.61 -28.39
CA PHE A 410 21.47 4.27 -28.48
C PHE A 410 21.31 5.02 -29.83
N GLN A 411 22.36 5.54 -30.40
CA GLN A 411 22.34 6.17 -31.74
C GLN A 411 22.01 5.17 -32.85
N GLU A 412 22.48 3.92 -32.73
CA GLU A 412 22.03 2.86 -33.64
C GLU A 412 20.51 2.63 -33.58
N ASN A 413 19.92 2.74 -32.38
CA ASN A 413 18.48 2.62 -32.24
C ASN A 413 17.69 3.78 -32.89
N LEU A 414 18.24 5.00 -32.94
CA LEU A 414 17.63 6.10 -33.70
C LEU A 414 17.45 5.76 -35.17
N LYS A 415 18.35 4.94 -35.74
CA LYS A 415 18.30 4.55 -37.16
C LYS A 415 17.26 3.46 -37.45
N ILE A 416 17.03 2.57 -36.50
CA ILE A 416 16.24 1.34 -36.71
C ILE A 416 14.86 1.37 -36.05
N ASP A 417 14.63 2.25 -35.09
CA ASP A 417 13.42 2.33 -34.28
C ASP A 417 12.84 3.75 -34.27
N SER A 418 12.37 4.19 -35.43
CA SER A 418 11.82 5.52 -35.63
C SER A 418 10.54 5.78 -34.79
N ALA A 419 9.81 4.74 -34.42
CA ALA A 419 8.62 4.85 -33.58
C ALA A 419 8.96 5.32 -32.15
N ASN A 420 10.15 5.05 -31.67
CA ASN A 420 10.61 5.40 -30.32
C ASN A 420 11.76 6.45 -30.33
N THR A 421 11.84 7.29 -31.33
CA THR A 421 12.86 8.33 -31.49
C THR A 421 13.04 9.18 -30.23
N GLU A 422 11.94 9.65 -29.63
CA GLU A 422 11.96 10.46 -28.40
C GLU A 422 12.63 9.74 -27.24
N LYS A 423 12.35 8.46 -27.04
CA LYS A 423 12.98 7.63 -26.02
C LYS A 423 14.49 7.52 -26.20
N TRP A 424 14.94 7.33 -27.45
CA TRP A 424 16.36 7.16 -27.72
C TRP A 424 17.11 8.48 -27.58
N LEU A 425 16.57 9.60 -28.08
CA LEU A 425 17.12 10.94 -27.85
C LEU A 425 17.24 11.24 -26.36
N TRP A 426 16.22 10.91 -25.58
CA TRP A 426 16.22 11.10 -24.13
C TRP A 426 17.35 10.33 -23.45
N LEU A 427 17.52 9.05 -23.79
CA LEU A 427 18.61 8.22 -23.26
C LEU A 427 19.98 8.72 -23.65
N ILE A 428 20.18 9.16 -24.88
CA ILE A 428 21.43 9.75 -25.37
C ILE A 428 21.75 11.04 -24.60
N ALA A 429 20.76 11.93 -24.46
CA ALA A 429 20.93 13.20 -23.75
C ALA A 429 21.30 12.99 -22.29
N HIS A 430 20.60 12.07 -21.60
CA HIS A 430 20.92 11.72 -20.22
C HIS A 430 22.29 11.05 -20.07
N THR A 431 22.69 10.20 -21.03
CA THR A 431 24.02 9.58 -21.03
C THR A 431 25.11 10.64 -21.15
N HIS A 432 24.96 11.61 -22.06
CA HIS A 432 25.87 12.74 -22.15
C HIS A 432 25.92 13.56 -20.86
N LYS A 433 24.76 13.85 -20.27
CA LYS A 433 24.65 14.60 -19.01
C LYS A 433 25.39 13.90 -17.87
N GLU A 434 25.16 12.59 -17.69
CA GLU A 434 25.81 11.77 -16.65
C GLU A 434 27.31 11.67 -16.86
N GLY A 435 27.74 11.63 -18.12
CA GLY A 435 29.17 11.69 -18.53
C GLY A 435 29.81 13.08 -18.41
N GLY A 436 29.06 14.09 -17.93
CA GLY A 436 29.57 15.46 -17.80
C GLY A 436 29.66 16.23 -19.12
N GLN A 437 29.18 15.67 -20.22
CA GLN A 437 29.17 16.26 -21.57
C GLN A 437 27.92 17.14 -21.73
N TYR A 438 27.84 18.21 -20.93
CA TYR A 438 26.62 19.02 -20.81
C TYR A 438 26.27 19.77 -22.10
N LYS A 439 27.23 20.16 -22.92
CA LYS A 439 26.95 20.84 -24.20
C LYS A 439 26.32 19.91 -25.22
N GLU A 440 26.82 18.69 -25.29
CA GLU A 440 26.28 17.61 -26.13
C GLU A 440 24.86 17.23 -25.63
N ALA A 441 24.68 17.09 -24.32
CA ALA A 441 23.38 16.84 -23.71
C ALA A 441 22.34 17.90 -24.09
N ILE A 442 22.68 19.19 -24.01
CA ILE A 442 21.81 20.32 -24.41
C ILE A 442 21.42 20.18 -25.88
N GLY A 443 22.39 19.87 -26.75
CA GLY A 443 22.15 19.69 -28.19
C GLY A 443 21.15 18.60 -28.50
N VAL A 444 21.16 17.51 -27.72
CA VAL A 444 20.21 16.39 -27.88
C VAL A 444 18.88 16.70 -27.20
N PHE A 445 18.84 17.23 -25.97
CA PHE A 445 17.58 17.63 -25.30
C PHE A 445 16.78 18.65 -26.11
N ARG A 446 17.44 19.51 -26.90
CA ARG A 446 16.78 20.46 -27.80
C ARG A 446 15.97 19.77 -28.90
N GLN A 447 16.35 18.55 -29.28
CA GLN A 447 15.62 17.73 -30.27
C GLN A 447 14.43 16.99 -29.65
N CYS A 448 14.38 16.86 -28.32
CA CYS A 448 13.26 16.25 -27.62
C CYS A 448 12.06 17.18 -27.60
N THR A 449 10.85 16.60 -27.71
CA THR A 449 9.60 17.35 -27.80
C THR A 449 8.78 17.37 -26.50
N ASN A 450 9.23 16.67 -25.48
CA ASN A 450 8.56 16.45 -24.20
C ASN A 450 8.66 17.64 -23.23
N PHE A 451 8.20 18.83 -23.68
CA PHE A 451 8.10 20.00 -22.79
C PHE A 451 7.14 19.71 -21.59
N PRO A 452 7.46 20.12 -20.37
CA PRO A 452 8.60 20.98 -19.95
C PRO A 452 9.88 20.20 -19.60
N GLU A 453 9.90 18.87 -19.67
CA GLU A 453 10.99 18.05 -19.12
C GLU A 453 12.31 18.27 -19.87
N ASN A 454 12.31 18.32 -21.21
CA ASN A 454 13.50 18.62 -21.98
C ASN A 454 14.10 19.99 -21.62
N THR A 455 13.25 20.99 -21.41
CA THR A 455 13.68 22.36 -21.06
C THR A 455 14.24 22.41 -19.63
N LYS A 456 13.67 21.65 -18.69
CA LYS A 456 14.21 21.48 -17.33
C LYS A 456 15.63 20.91 -17.38
N GLU A 457 15.82 19.84 -18.15
CA GLU A 457 17.10 19.17 -18.27
C GLU A 457 18.18 20.05 -18.96
N MET A 458 17.79 20.78 -19.99
CA MET A 458 18.69 21.79 -20.60
C MET A 458 19.13 22.85 -19.58
N ALA A 459 18.19 23.37 -18.78
CA ALA A 459 18.51 24.36 -17.75
C ALA A 459 19.46 23.81 -16.68
N VAL A 460 19.26 22.53 -16.28
CA VAL A 460 20.20 21.84 -15.36
C VAL A 460 21.60 21.74 -15.98
N CYS A 461 21.70 21.41 -17.26
CA CYS A 461 22.99 21.34 -17.96
C CYS A 461 23.67 22.71 -18.04
N HIS A 462 22.93 23.78 -18.37
CA HIS A 462 23.47 25.15 -18.37
C HIS A 462 23.95 25.57 -16.97
N ARG A 463 23.22 25.21 -15.91
CA ARG A 463 23.68 25.41 -14.52
C ARG A 463 25.00 24.72 -14.24
N ALA A 464 25.15 23.47 -14.68
CA ALA A 464 26.39 22.70 -14.49
C ALA A 464 27.57 23.34 -15.21
N LEU A 465 27.32 23.97 -16.38
CA LEU A 465 28.30 24.77 -17.14
C LEU A 465 28.56 26.17 -16.56
N LYS A 466 27.84 26.54 -15.46
CA LYS A 466 27.83 27.90 -14.89
C LYS A 466 27.33 28.99 -15.85
N GLU A 467 26.55 28.61 -16.83
CA GLU A 467 25.87 29.49 -17.78
C GLU A 467 24.53 29.91 -17.14
N TRP A 468 24.62 30.76 -16.10
CA TRP A 468 23.53 31.08 -15.19
C TRP A 468 22.34 31.76 -15.86
N ASN A 469 22.61 32.67 -16.81
CA ASN A 469 21.58 33.43 -17.51
C ASN A 469 20.75 32.51 -18.42
N GLU A 470 21.40 31.62 -19.14
CA GLU A 470 20.78 30.64 -20.03
C GLU A 470 19.89 29.69 -19.22
N ALA A 471 20.39 29.22 -18.08
CA ALA A 471 19.60 28.40 -17.17
C ALA A 471 18.34 29.13 -16.66
N VAL A 472 18.47 30.40 -16.27
CA VAL A 472 17.32 31.22 -15.79
C VAL A 472 16.33 31.45 -16.93
N ILE A 473 16.75 31.69 -18.16
CA ILE A 473 15.88 31.84 -19.33
C ILE A 473 15.04 30.58 -19.52
N LEU A 474 15.66 29.41 -19.50
CA LEU A 474 14.98 28.13 -19.68
C LEU A 474 14.00 27.83 -18.52
N TYR A 475 14.41 28.06 -17.26
CA TYR A 475 13.48 27.92 -16.13
C TYR A 475 12.30 28.88 -16.22
N ASN A 476 12.50 30.13 -16.75
CA ASN A 476 11.39 31.04 -16.99
C ASN A 476 10.41 30.47 -18.03
N GLN A 477 10.88 29.81 -19.09
CA GLN A 477 10.00 29.11 -20.03
C GLN A 477 9.18 28.02 -19.32
N VAL A 478 9.79 27.26 -18.43
CA VAL A 478 9.10 26.23 -17.64
C VAL A 478 7.99 26.81 -16.75
N THR A 479 8.08 28.08 -16.32
CA THR A 479 7.01 28.72 -15.52
C THR A 479 5.67 28.85 -16.26
N SER A 480 5.67 28.74 -17.59
CA SER A 480 4.43 28.72 -18.38
C SER A 480 3.64 27.40 -18.20
N HIS A 481 4.28 26.33 -17.76
CA HIS A 481 3.63 25.08 -17.42
C HIS A 481 3.19 25.10 -15.95
N ALA A 482 1.90 25.36 -15.70
CA ALA A 482 1.37 25.62 -14.37
C ALA A 482 1.77 24.61 -13.28
N PRO A 483 1.75 23.27 -13.50
CA PRO A 483 2.20 22.29 -12.50
C PRO A 483 3.69 22.40 -12.14
N SER A 484 4.53 22.87 -13.04
CA SER A 484 5.99 23.02 -12.84
C SER A 484 6.41 24.43 -12.42
N ALA A 485 5.51 25.39 -12.45
CA ALA A 485 5.82 26.80 -12.19
C ALA A 485 6.42 27.05 -10.78
N PRO A 486 5.91 26.46 -9.69
CA PRO A 486 6.51 26.64 -8.37
C PRO A 486 7.95 26.13 -8.32
N TRP A 487 8.20 24.92 -8.84
CA TRP A 487 9.53 24.34 -8.95
C TRP A 487 10.46 25.21 -9.80
N ALA A 488 10.01 25.67 -10.95
CA ALA A 488 10.83 26.45 -11.86
C ALA A 488 11.24 27.80 -11.24
N LEU A 489 10.32 28.50 -10.57
CA LEU A 489 10.65 29.73 -9.85
C LEU A 489 11.63 29.49 -8.70
N TYR A 490 11.50 28.39 -7.99
CA TYR A 490 12.47 27.99 -6.97
C TYR A 490 13.86 27.75 -7.61
N GLN A 491 13.93 27.06 -8.77
CA GLN A 491 15.19 26.83 -9.47
C GLN A 491 15.82 28.13 -10.00
N ILE A 492 15.03 29.10 -10.42
CA ILE A 492 15.51 30.44 -10.77
C ILE A 492 16.19 31.09 -9.57
N ALA A 493 15.55 31.08 -8.41
CA ALA A 493 16.12 31.64 -7.18
C ALA A 493 17.45 30.95 -6.80
N ALA A 494 17.46 29.62 -6.76
CA ALA A 494 18.66 28.83 -6.47
C ALA A 494 19.79 29.02 -7.52
N THR A 495 19.43 29.29 -8.78
CA THR A 495 20.40 29.56 -9.84
C THR A 495 21.03 30.95 -9.68
N ARG A 496 20.23 31.97 -9.35
CA ARG A 496 20.72 33.32 -9.06
C ARG A 496 21.62 33.37 -7.82
N GLU A 497 21.24 32.60 -6.78
CA GLU A 497 22.07 32.43 -5.59
C GLU A 497 23.43 31.80 -5.92
N ALA A 498 23.43 30.72 -6.72
CA ALA A 498 24.69 30.09 -7.18
C ALA A 498 25.53 31.00 -8.08
N ALA A 499 24.89 31.94 -8.78
CA ALA A 499 25.55 32.97 -9.58
C ALA A 499 26.12 34.14 -8.71
N GLY A 500 25.85 34.17 -7.42
CA GLY A 500 26.24 35.28 -6.53
C GLY A 500 25.31 36.50 -6.57
N GLU A 501 24.18 36.40 -7.27
CA GLU A 501 23.19 37.49 -7.41
C GLU A 501 22.22 37.52 -6.24
N LYS A 502 22.73 37.83 -5.03
CA LYS A 502 22.01 37.66 -3.75
C LYS A 502 20.64 38.35 -3.73
N GLU A 503 20.57 39.62 -4.13
CA GLU A 503 19.32 40.40 -4.09
C GLU A 503 18.26 39.81 -5.01
N LYS A 504 18.64 39.40 -6.21
CA LYS A 504 17.74 38.76 -7.17
C LYS A 504 17.31 37.37 -6.71
N ALA A 505 18.18 36.63 -6.01
CA ALA A 505 17.84 35.34 -5.44
C ALA A 505 16.78 35.48 -4.35
N ILE A 506 16.95 36.45 -3.42
CA ILE A 506 15.98 36.76 -2.36
C ILE A 506 14.61 37.11 -2.97
N GLN A 507 14.60 38.03 -3.96
CA GLN A 507 13.37 38.43 -4.64
C GLN A 507 12.65 37.23 -5.30
N ALA A 508 13.42 36.35 -5.92
CA ALA A 508 12.87 35.16 -6.56
C ALA A 508 12.30 34.15 -5.54
N PHE A 509 12.98 33.90 -4.41
CA PHE A 509 12.46 33.07 -3.33
C PHE A 509 11.17 33.66 -2.71
N GLN A 510 11.16 34.99 -2.47
CA GLN A 510 9.95 35.69 -1.99
C GLN A 510 8.79 35.56 -2.97
N LEU A 511 9.07 35.60 -4.29
CA LEU A 511 8.06 35.42 -5.33
C LEU A 511 7.44 34.01 -5.30
N VAL A 512 8.22 32.96 -5.04
CA VAL A 512 7.70 31.59 -4.85
C VAL A 512 6.73 31.55 -3.67
N CYS A 513 7.13 32.11 -2.51
CA CYS A 513 6.30 32.18 -1.29
C CYS A 513 4.98 32.93 -1.53
N LYS A 514 5.04 34.04 -2.29
CA LYS A 514 3.87 34.87 -2.57
C LYS A 514 2.91 34.21 -3.56
N LYS A 515 3.43 33.64 -4.68
CA LYS A 515 2.57 33.11 -5.77
C LYS A 515 2.00 31.73 -5.46
N PHE A 516 2.71 30.90 -4.68
CA PHE A 516 2.38 29.49 -4.48
C PHE A 516 2.36 29.07 -2.99
N PRO A 517 1.66 29.80 -2.10
CA PRO A 517 1.76 29.65 -0.65
C PRO A 517 1.43 28.24 -0.12
N LYS A 518 0.72 27.42 -0.90
CA LYS A 518 0.33 26.05 -0.55
C LYS A 518 1.25 24.98 -1.15
N ASP A 519 2.23 25.38 -1.97
CA ASP A 519 3.16 24.46 -2.62
C ASP A 519 4.36 24.14 -1.73
N GLY A 520 4.87 22.90 -1.82
CA GLY A 520 6.05 22.48 -1.05
C GLY A 520 7.32 23.30 -1.34
N HIS A 521 7.48 23.83 -2.56
CA HIS A 521 8.62 24.70 -2.90
C HIS A 521 8.52 26.09 -2.25
N ALA A 522 7.31 26.57 -1.98
CA ALA A 522 7.15 27.80 -1.20
C ALA A 522 7.57 27.60 0.26
N ALA A 523 7.23 26.45 0.86
CA ALA A 523 7.71 26.11 2.20
C ALA A 523 9.24 25.99 2.25
N GLN A 524 9.86 25.39 1.23
CA GLN A 524 11.32 25.30 1.10
C GLN A 524 11.96 26.69 0.93
N ALA A 525 11.39 27.54 0.06
CA ALA A 525 11.87 28.93 -0.14
C ALA A 525 11.75 29.75 1.16
N HIS A 526 10.64 29.63 1.87
CA HIS A 526 10.42 30.30 3.15
C HIS A 526 11.47 29.87 4.19
N ALA A 527 11.67 28.55 4.37
CA ALA A 527 12.67 28.02 5.30
C ALA A 527 14.09 28.49 4.92
N HIS A 528 14.42 28.55 3.62
CA HIS A 528 15.71 29.01 3.13
C HIS A 528 15.92 30.52 3.40
N LEU A 529 14.92 31.37 3.11
CA LEU A 529 14.95 32.80 3.41
C LEU A 529 15.18 33.04 4.91
N GLN A 530 14.45 32.33 5.78
CA GLN A 530 14.57 32.47 7.22
C GLN A 530 15.91 31.95 7.76
N SER A 531 16.33 30.76 7.37
CA SER A 531 17.52 30.11 7.93
C SER A 531 18.83 30.71 7.41
N PHE A 532 18.92 30.99 6.10
CA PHE A 532 20.14 31.44 5.44
C PHE A 532 20.24 32.98 5.35
N TYR A 533 19.15 33.64 4.92
CA TYR A 533 19.14 35.10 4.75
C TYR A 533 18.64 35.88 5.97
N LYS A 534 18.07 35.22 6.97
CA LYS A 534 17.44 35.83 8.16
C LYS A 534 16.28 36.77 7.81
N ILE A 535 15.55 36.45 6.74
CA ILE A 535 14.40 37.22 6.24
C ILE A 535 13.13 36.43 6.56
N ASN A 536 12.20 37.06 7.28
CA ASN A 536 10.87 36.55 7.53
C ASN A 536 9.94 36.97 6.41
N VAL A 537 9.18 36.04 5.86
CA VAL A 537 8.16 36.25 4.80
C VAL A 537 6.87 35.57 5.20
N THR A 538 5.75 36.21 4.95
CA THR A 538 4.43 35.58 5.14
C THR A 538 4.04 34.84 3.86
N LEU A 539 3.70 33.54 3.96
CA LEU A 539 3.21 32.77 2.81
C LEU A 539 1.90 33.38 2.29
N GLY A 540 1.90 33.82 1.03
CA GLY A 540 0.75 34.49 0.41
C GLY A 540 0.57 35.97 0.75
N GLY A 541 1.41 36.52 1.64
CA GLY A 541 1.40 37.94 2.04
C GLY A 541 2.31 38.82 1.20
N ALA A 542 2.20 40.15 1.41
CA ALA A 542 3.24 41.10 0.96
C ALA A 542 4.51 40.87 1.77
N ALA A 543 5.70 41.13 1.17
CA ALA A 543 6.94 41.19 1.94
C ALA A 543 6.76 42.29 3.00
N GLU A 544 7.02 41.96 4.27
CA GLU A 544 7.20 43.01 5.28
C GLU A 544 8.48 43.78 4.90
N GLU A 545 8.34 45.10 4.76
CA GLU A 545 9.42 46.03 4.45
C GLU A 545 10.50 46.05 5.53
#